data_41e82fa3196a03626b7dd46d59c614e4
#
_entry.id   41e82fa3196a03626b7dd46d59c614e4
#
_cell.length_a   1.000
_cell.length_b   1.000
_cell.length_c   1.000
_cell.angle_alpha   90.00
_cell.angle_beta   90.00
_cell.angle_gamma   90.00
#
_symmetry.space_group_name_H-M   'P 1'
#
loop_
_entity.id
_entity.type
_entity.pdbx_description
1 polymer ?
#
loop_
_entity_poly.entity_id
_entity_poly.type
_entity_poly.pdbx_seq_one_letter_code
_entity_poly.pdbx_strand_id
1 'polypeptide(L)'
;YLINAQGEDVVAGIRTPFPLTKMSSGGNGQSMEEKMPKVYKQLDDVRRKLELHYKDMQDIEFTIEQNRLWMLQTRTGKRTAKAALKIACDMIDENLIDEKEAILRVSPESLDQLLHPSLDPKAERTKLTKGLPASPGAVNGKIVFTSDDAEEAAKKGEEVILVRTETSPEDISGMIAAKGILTTRGGMTSHAAVVARGMGKCCAVSYTHLRAHETSPD
;
A
#
# COMPACT_ATOMS: atom_id res chain seq x y z
N TYR A 1 8.29 -3.80 19.67
CA TYR A 1 9.20 -4.83 20.18
C TYR A 1 8.42 -6.03 20.73
N LEU A 2 9.07 -7.17 20.80
CA LEU A 2 8.52 -8.36 21.46
C LEU A 2 9.42 -8.80 22.61
N ILE A 3 8.84 -9.45 23.62
CA ILE A 3 9.56 -10.01 24.76
C ILE A 3 9.60 -11.55 24.61
N ASN A 4 10.75 -12.16 24.82
CA ASN A 4 10.96 -13.60 24.69
C ASN A 4 10.44 -14.14 23.35
N ALA A 5 10.90 -13.54 22.27
CA ALA A 5 10.49 -13.85 20.91
C ALA A 5 11.68 -13.70 19.95
N GLN A 6 11.58 -14.33 18.79
CA GLN A 6 12.52 -14.15 17.68
C GLN A 6 11.96 -13.16 16.67
N GLY A 7 12.84 -12.55 15.85
CA GLY A 7 12.41 -11.60 14.80
C GLY A 7 11.43 -12.22 13.80
N GLU A 8 11.53 -13.52 13.56
CA GLU A 8 10.63 -14.30 12.72
C GLU A 8 9.17 -14.24 13.18
N ASP A 9 8.91 -14.18 14.51
CA ASP A 9 7.56 -14.06 15.06
C ASP A 9 6.88 -12.75 14.65
N VAL A 10 7.66 -11.68 14.44
CA VAL A 10 7.16 -10.40 13.95
C VAL A 10 6.86 -10.48 12.45
N VAL A 11 7.79 -11.00 11.66
CA VAL A 11 7.70 -11.09 10.20
C VAL A 11 6.57 -12.03 9.78
N ALA A 12 6.40 -13.14 10.47
CA ALA A 12 5.32 -14.09 10.22
C ALA A 12 3.94 -13.59 10.70
N GLY A 13 3.87 -12.46 11.41
CA GLY A 13 2.61 -11.91 11.92
C GLY A 13 1.94 -12.74 13.01
N ILE A 14 2.67 -13.64 13.65
CA ILE A 14 2.16 -14.55 14.69
C ILE A 14 1.82 -13.78 15.97
N ARG A 15 2.61 -12.73 16.27
CA ARG A 15 2.44 -11.91 17.47
C ARG A 15 2.43 -10.43 17.11
N THR A 16 1.54 -9.66 17.73
CA THR A 16 1.51 -8.20 17.57
C THR A 16 2.61 -7.57 18.44
N PRO A 17 3.54 -6.79 17.85
CA PRO A 17 4.58 -6.11 18.61
C PRO A 17 4.03 -5.00 19.51
N PHE A 18 4.67 -4.78 20.64
CA PHE A 18 4.44 -3.61 21.47
C PHE A 18 5.06 -2.36 20.84
N PRO A 19 4.46 -1.17 21.06
CA PRO A 19 5.00 0.09 20.55
C PRO A 19 6.36 0.43 21.19
N LEU A 20 7.17 1.19 20.47
CA LEU A 20 8.47 1.66 20.99
C LEU A 20 8.31 2.92 21.84
N THR A 21 7.49 3.89 21.38
CA THR A 21 7.34 5.19 22.02
C THR A 21 6.10 5.27 22.90
N LYS A 22 6.15 6.10 23.92
CA LYS A 22 5.01 6.44 24.77
C LYS A 22 3.86 7.06 23.95
N MET A 23 4.20 7.88 22.96
CA MET A 23 3.20 8.50 22.08
C MET A 23 2.43 7.45 21.26
N SER A 24 3.12 6.46 20.68
CA SER A 24 2.46 5.40 19.91
C SER A 24 1.70 4.38 20.77
N SER A 25 1.99 4.30 22.06
CA SER A 25 1.24 3.47 23.02
C SER A 25 0.01 4.15 23.59
N GLY A 26 -0.19 5.45 23.33
CA GLY A 26 -1.23 6.23 23.98
C GLY A 26 -1.02 6.38 25.51
N GLY A 27 0.20 6.14 26.01
CA GLY A 27 0.54 6.27 27.43
C GLY A 27 -0.01 5.13 28.30
N ASN A 28 -0.27 3.96 27.72
CA ASN A 28 -0.83 2.80 28.46
C ASN A 28 0.24 1.97 29.22
N GLY A 29 1.47 2.46 29.33
CA GLY A 29 2.58 1.79 30.04
C GLY A 29 3.16 0.57 29.31
N GLN A 30 2.83 0.36 28.03
CA GLN A 30 3.25 -0.82 27.28
C GLN A 30 4.43 -0.56 26.33
N SER A 31 4.83 0.69 26.14
CA SER A 31 5.93 1.03 25.24
C SER A 31 7.29 0.63 25.81
N MET A 32 8.27 0.45 24.91
CA MET A 32 9.67 0.21 25.30
C MET A 32 10.23 1.40 26.08
N GLU A 33 9.88 2.63 25.68
CA GLU A 33 10.26 3.86 26.35
C GLU A 33 9.84 3.87 27.83
N GLU A 34 8.65 3.35 28.14
CA GLU A 34 8.11 3.29 29.52
C GLU A 34 8.71 2.10 30.31
N LYS A 35 8.81 0.94 29.69
CA LYS A 35 9.29 -0.29 30.37
C LYS A 35 10.81 -0.41 30.48
N MET A 36 11.54 0.10 29.50
CA MET A 36 13.00 -0.02 29.40
C MET A 36 13.65 1.30 28.98
N PRO A 37 13.48 2.41 29.74
CA PRO A 37 13.87 3.76 29.31
C PRO A 37 15.35 3.89 28.98
N LYS A 38 16.22 3.17 29.68
CA LYS A 38 17.67 3.18 29.40
C LYS A 38 18.01 2.54 28.06
N VAL A 39 17.38 1.42 27.74
CA VAL A 39 17.59 0.70 26.49
C VAL A 39 16.94 1.44 25.33
N TYR A 40 15.74 2.01 25.54
CA TYR A 40 15.11 2.88 24.56
C TYR A 40 15.99 4.07 24.20
N LYS A 41 16.62 4.72 25.19
CA LYS A 41 17.55 5.81 24.91
C LYS A 41 18.76 5.36 24.08
N GLN A 42 19.32 4.18 24.34
CA GLN A 42 20.39 3.63 23.50
C GLN A 42 19.92 3.41 22.06
N LEU A 43 18.71 2.89 21.86
CA LEU A 43 18.12 2.69 20.53
C LEU A 43 17.92 4.03 19.81
N ASP A 44 17.39 5.04 20.49
CA ASP A 44 17.18 6.37 19.90
C ASP A 44 18.52 7.07 19.55
N ASP A 45 19.54 6.93 20.39
CA ASP A 45 20.89 7.43 20.10
C ASP A 45 21.50 6.74 18.86
N VAL A 46 21.29 5.43 18.71
CA VAL A 46 21.71 4.68 17.53
C VAL A 46 20.94 5.11 16.30
N ARG A 47 19.60 5.22 16.39
CA ARG A 47 18.75 5.71 15.29
C ARG A 47 19.25 7.04 14.76
N ARG A 48 19.46 8.02 15.63
CA ARG A 48 19.96 9.36 15.25
C ARG A 48 21.31 9.29 14.55
N LYS A 49 22.25 8.47 15.06
CA LYS A 49 23.56 8.29 14.43
C LYS A 49 23.46 7.70 13.03
N LEU A 50 22.58 6.72 12.84
CA LEU A 50 22.37 6.09 11.54
C LEU A 50 21.72 7.05 10.54
N GLU A 51 20.67 7.78 10.95
CA GLU A 51 20.02 8.78 10.12
C GLU A 51 20.97 9.90 9.69
N LEU A 52 21.80 10.41 10.60
CA LEU A 52 22.81 11.41 10.29
C LEU A 52 23.90 10.88 9.34
N HIS A 53 24.29 9.61 9.51
CA HIS A 53 25.34 9.00 8.69
C HIS A 53 24.86 8.69 7.28
N TYR A 54 23.71 8.03 7.15
CA TYR A 54 23.14 7.64 5.87
C TYR A 54 22.32 8.76 5.23
N LYS A 55 22.00 9.80 5.97
CA LYS A 55 21.08 10.88 5.57
C LYS A 55 19.75 10.32 5.05
N ASP A 56 19.25 9.25 5.65
CA ASP A 56 18.01 8.59 5.27
C ASP A 56 17.41 7.78 6.43
N MET A 57 16.11 7.55 6.37
CA MET A 57 15.38 6.71 7.32
C MET A 57 15.90 5.27 7.25
N GLN A 58 16.18 4.70 8.40
CA GLN A 58 16.75 3.36 8.51
C GLN A 58 15.77 2.36 9.12
N ASP A 59 15.70 1.19 8.54
CA ASP A 59 15.09 0.00 9.10
C ASP A 59 16.14 -0.72 9.97
N ILE A 60 15.83 -0.91 11.24
CA ILE A 60 16.79 -1.36 12.25
C ILE A 60 16.31 -2.66 12.86
N GLU A 61 17.16 -3.67 12.84
CA GLU A 61 16.97 -4.90 13.59
C GLU A 61 17.87 -4.91 14.85
N PHE A 62 17.29 -5.23 16.00
CA PHE A 62 18.01 -5.25 17.26
C PHE A 62 17.50 -6.33 18.21
N THR A 63 18.31 -6.70 19.17
CA THR A 63 17.91 -7.52 20.31
C THR A 63 18.33 -6.89 21.62
N ILE A 64 17.72 -7.34 22.71
CA ILE A 64 18.03 -6.88 24.06
C ILE A 64 18.31 -8.10 24.91
N GLU A 65 19.51 -8.13 25.49
CA GLU A 65 19.94 -9.15 26.42
C GLU A 65 20.55 -8.50 27.65
N GLN A 66 20.15 -8.94 28.83
CA GLN A 66 20.66 -8.41 30.12
C GLN A 66 20.61 -6.87 30.21
N ASN A 67 19.50 -6.25 29.75
CA ASN A 67 19.30 -4.80 29.69
C ASN A 67 20.32 -4.05 28.81
N ARG A 68 20.97 -4.72 27.89
CA ARG A 68 21.88 -4.14 26.90
C ARG A 68 21.28 -4.28 25.49
N LEU A 69 21.35 -3.21 24.71
CA LEU A 69 20.97 -3.20 23.32
C LEU A 69 22.08 -3.82 22.44
N TRP A 70 21.70 -4.69 21.53
CA TRP A 70 22.55 -5.25 20.49
C TRP A 70 21.96 -4.95 19.13
N MET A 71 22.71 -4.25 18.30
CA MET A 71 22.35 -4.00 16.92
C MET A 71 22.67 -5.22 16.08
N LEU A 72 21.71 -5.69 15.30
CA LEU A 72 21.86 -6.85 14.43
C LEU A 72 22.03 -6.43 12.97
N GLN A 73 21.17 -5.54 12.49
CA GLN A 73 21.18 -5.08 11.11
C GLN A 73 20.59 -3.68 10.98
N THR A 74 21.07 -2.95 9.98
CA THR A 74 20.44 -1.74 9.48
C THR A 74 20.39 -1.77 7.95
N ARG A 75 19.34 -1.19 7.38
CA ARG A 75 19.17 -1.03 5.94
C ARG A 75 18.29 0.18 5.65
N THR A 76 18.34 0.69 4.44
CA THR A 76 17.40 1.71 3.96
C THR A 76 15.98 1.14 4.00
N GLY A 77 15.09 1.80 4.72
CA GLY A 77 13.71 1.35 4.90
C GLY A 77 12.92 1.38 3.60
N LYS A 78 12.29 0.26 3.25
CA LYS A 78 11.31 0.22 2.16
C LYS A 78 10.10 1.06 2.52
N ARG A 79 9.58 1.82 1.56
CA ARG A 79 8.51 2.78 1.81
C ARG A 79 7.54 2.88 0.64
N THR A 80 6.29 3.21 0.93
CA THR A 80 5.29 3.55 -0.09
C THR A 80 5.59 4.93 -0.67
N ALA A 81 5.02 5.27 -1.82
CA ALA A 81 5.16 6.60 -2.43
C ALA A 81 4.77 7.74 -1.46
N LYS A 82 3.67 7.58 -0.73
CA LYS A 82 3.22 8.55 0.28
C LYS A 82 4.22 8.70 1.42
N ALA A 83 4.79 7.58 1.90
CA ALA A 83 5.80 7.61 2.95
C ALA A 83 7.11 8.24 2.45
N ALA A 84 7.52 7.97 1.20
CA ALA A 84 8.72 8.56 0.61
C ALA A 84 8.65 10.09 0.57
N LEU A 85 7.50 10.63 0.13
CA LEU A 85 7.27 12.07 0.12
C LEU A 85 7.29 12.67 1.53
N LYS A 86 6.57 12.04 2.47
CA LYS A 86 6.54 12.51 3.88
C LYS A 86 7.92 12.51 4.51
N ILE A 87 8.69 11.42 4.33
CA ILE A 87 10.05 11.29 4.86
C ILE A 87 10.96 12.36 4.26
N ALA A 88 10.89 12.62 2.94
CA ALA A 88 11.69 13.66 2.30
C ALA A 88 11.40 15.04 2.90
N CYS A 89 10.13 15.39 3.12
CA CYS A 89 9.74 16.64 3.78
C CYS A 89 10.26 16.73 5.23
N ASP A 90 10.05 15.66 6.02
CA ASP A 90 10.49 15.62 7.42
C ASP A 90 12.01 15.78 7.54
N MET A 91 12.77 15.18 6.61
CA MET A 91 14.24 15.28 6.58
C MET A 91 14.73 16.69 6.22
N ILE A 92 13.98 17.48 5.43
CA ILE A 92 14.25 18.89 5.20
C ILE A 92 14.01 19.67 6.52
N ASP A 93 12.87 19.45 7.16
CA ASP A 93 12.52 20.12 8.43
C ASP A 93 13.53 19.81 9.54
N GLU A 94 14.08 18.61 9.55
CA GLU A 94 15.14 18.16 10.47
C GLU A 94 16.56 18.62 10.05
N ASN A 95 16.71 19.33 8.92
CA ASN A 95 18.00 19.77 8.36
C ASN A 95 18.98 18.61 8.06
N LEU A 96 18.49 17.44 7.72
CA LEU A 96 19.30 16.28 7.34
C LEU A 96 19.71 16.33 5.86
N ILE A 97 18.82 16.87 5.01
CA ILE A 97 19.00 17.04 3.56
C ILE A 97 18.48 18.42 3.14
N ASP A 98 18.92 18.89 1.98
CA ASP A 98 18.38 20.09 1.35
C ASP A 98 17.20 19.76 0.41
N GLU A 99 16.51 20.80 -0.09
CA GLU A 99 15.37 20.65 -1.01
C GLU A 99 15.72 19.94 -2.32
N LYS A 100 16.93 20.17 -2.86
CA LYS A 100 17.38 19.52 -4.09
C LYS A 100 17.54 18.02 -3.90
N GLU A 101 18.19 17.64 -2.81
CA GLU A 101 18.35 16.23 -2.43
C GLU A 101 16.99 15.56 -2.20
N ALA A 102 16.07 16.23 -1.53
CA ALA A 102 14.72 15.73 -1.29
C ALA A 102 13.95 15.47 -2.58
N ILE A 103 14.03 16.40 -3.56
CA ILE A 103 13.41 16.24 -4.88
C ILE A 103 13.99 15.04 -5.62
N LEU A 104 15.32 14.86 -5.59
CA LEU A 104 16.00 13.75 -6.26
C LEU A 104 15.66 12.37 -5.68
N ARG A 105 15.17 12.30 -4.43
CA ARG A 105 14.82 11.05 -3.75
C ARG A 105 13.41 10.57 -4.02
N VAL A 106 12.55 11.44 -4.53
CA VAL A 106 11.17 11.09 -4.86
C VAL A 106 11.08 10.81 -6.36
N SER A 107 10.83 9.56 -6.74
CA SER A 107 10.72 9.22 -8.16
C SER A 107 9.44 9.80 -8.76
N PRO A 108 9.46 10.29 -10.02
CA PRO A 108 8.27 10.76 -10.71
C PRO A 108 7.14 9.74 -10.76
N GLU A 109 7.48 8.45 -10.94
CA GLU A 109 6.52 7.35 -10.97
C GLU A 109 5.81 7.19 -9.61
N SER A 110 6.50 7.48 -8.51
CA SER A 110 5.90 7.49 -7.17
C SER A 110 4.89 8.62 -7.01
N LEU A 111 5.15 9.79 -7.60
CA LEU A 111 4.22 10.93 -7.58
C LEU A 111 2.98 10.63 -8.40
N ASP A 112 3.13 10.01 -9.57
CA ASP A 112 2.01 9.61 -10.41
C ASP A 112 1.03 8.71 -9.64
N GLN A 113 1.54 7.76 -8.85
CA GLN A 113 0.71 6.92 -7.99
C GLN A 113 -0.11 7.71 -6.95
N LEU A 114 0.41 8.85 -6.48
CA LEU A 114 -0.30 9.69 -5.50
C LEU A 114 -1.39 10.57 -6.12
N LEU A 115 -1.34 10.80 -7.42
CA LEU A 115 -2.35 11.56 -8.15
C LEU A 115 -3.59 10.73 -8.49
N HIS A 116 -3.49 9.40 -8.41
CA HIS A 116 -4.66 8.55 -8.62
C HIS A 116 -5.61 8.56 -7.41
N PRO A 117 -6.92 8.50 -7.64
CA PRO A 117 -7.90 8.32 -6.58
C PRO A 117 -7.56 7.11 -5.70
N SER A 118 -7.73 7.25 -4.39
CA SER A 118 -7.54 6.17 -3.44
C SER A 118 -8.73 6.06 -2.50
N LEU A 119 -8.95 4.86 -1.95
CA LEU A 119 -10.00 4.66 -0.96
C LEU A 119 -9.60 5.30 0.37
N ASP A 120 -10.57 5.91 1.06
CA ASP A 120 -10.35 6.41 2.42
C ASP A 120 -9.96 5.23 3.33
N PRO A 121 -8.77 5.29 3.97
CA PRO A 121 -8.33 4.21 4.87
C PRO A 121 -9.25 3.97 6.06
N LYS A 122 -10.04 5.00 6.45
CA LYS A 122 -10.97 4.94 7.59
C LYS A 122 -12.38 4.52 7.21
N ALA A 123 -12.70 4.43 5.91
CA ALA A 123 -14.02 4.01 5.46
C ALA A 123 -14.27 2.53 5.79
N GLU A 124 -15.44 2.26 6.34
CA GLU A 124 -15.90 0.87 6.49
C GLU A 124 -16.08 0.24 5.12
N ARG A 125 -15.58 -0.98 4.97
CA ARG A 125 -15.64 -1.70 3.71
C ARG A 125 -15.63 -3.21 3.91
N THR A 126 -16.42 -3.90 3.12
CA THR A 126 -16.41 -5.35 3.03
C THR A 126 -15.50 -5.75 1.89
N LYS A 127 -14.47 -6.54 2.22
CA LYS A 127 -13.57 -7.06 1.20
C LYS A 127 -14.17 -8.31 0.59
N LEU A 128 -14.56 -8.24 -0.67
CA LEU A 128 -15.14 -9.36 -1.41
C LEU A 128 -14.07 -10.29 -1.99
N THR A 129 -13.02 -9.72 -2.59
CA THR A 129 -11.98 -10.49 -3.26
C THR A 129 -10.65 -9.73 -3.33
N LYS A 130 -9.63 -10.38 -3.86
CA LYS A 130 -8.35 -9.78 -4.23
C LYS A 130 -8.03 -10.10 -5.69
N GLY A 131 -7.42 -9.14 -6.39
CA GLY A 131 -6.86 -9.31 -7.72
C GLY A 131 -5.45 -8.72 -7.80
N LEU A 132 -4.78 -8.93 -8.93
CA LEU A 132 -3.51 -8.29 -9.23
C LEU A 132 -3.78 -6.85 -9.68
N PRO A 133 -3.15 -5.83 -9.08
CA PRO A 133 -3.35 -4.44 -9.45
C PRO A 133 -2.67 -4.14 -10.79
N ALA A 134 -3.44 -4.20 -11.87
CA ALA A 134 -2.92 -4.02 -13.23
C ALA A 134 -2.78 -2.55 -13.63
N SER A 135 -3.67 -1.69 -13.15
CA SER A 135 -3.61 -0.24 -13.34
C SER A 135 -4.11 0.45 -12.06
N PRO A 136 -3.43 1.49 -11.57
CA PRO A 136 -3.73 2.12 -10.29
C PRO A 136 -5.08 2.86 -10.29
N GLY A 137 -5.61 3.15 -9.10
CA GLY A 137 -6.80 3.94 -8.88
C GLY A 137 -7.80 3.29 -7.94
N ALA A 138 -8.85 4.04 -7.63
CA ALA A 138 -10.02 3.57 -6.90
C ALA A 138 -11.27 4.08 -7.61
N VAL A 139 -12.20 3.20 -7.88
CA VAL A 139 -13.45 3.51 -8.59
C VAL A 139 -14.61 2.82 -7.92
N ASN A 140 -15.79 3.40 -8.09
CA ASN A 140 -17.06 2.81 -7.69
C ASN A 140 -18.01 2.82 -8.90
N GLY A 141 -19.02 1.97 -8.85
CA GLY A 141 -20.01 1.88 -9.92
C GLY A 141 -20.79 0.58 -9.85
N LYS A 142 -21.85 0.50 -10.64
CA LYS A 142 -22.62 -0.72 -10.83
C LYS A 142 -21.78 -1.76 -11.59
N ILE A 143 -21.93 -3.02 -11.25
CA ILE A 143 -21.28 -4.11 -11.97
C ILE A 143 -22.06 -4.39 -13.25
N VAL A 144 -21.34 -4.48 -14.37
CA VAL A 144 -21.86 -4.91 -15.68
C VAL A 144 -20.94 -6.00 -16.26
N PHE A 145 -21.51 -6.91 -17.04
CA PHE A 145 -20.78 -8.10 -17.50
C PHE A 145 -20.52 -8.11 -19.00
N THR A 146 -21.11 -7.17 -19.75
CA THR A 146 -20.90 -7.06 -21.20
C THR A 146 -20.47 -5.63 -21.58
N SER A 147 -19.81 -5.51 -22.72
CA SER A 147 -19.43 -4.21 -23.28
C SER A 147 -20.65 -3.38 -23.61
N ASP A 148 -21.69 -3.99 -24.17
CA ASP A 148 -22.93 -3.34 -24.55
C ASP A 148 -23.64 -2.74 -23.34
N ASP A 149 -23.74 -3.49 -22.23
CA ASP A 149 -24.31 -3.01 -20.97
C ASP A 149 -23.51 -1.81 -20.42
N ALA A 150 -22.17 -1.86 -20.51
CA ALA A 150 -21.32 -0.75 -20.08
C ALA A 150 -21.57 0.52 -20.89
N GLU A 151 -21.71 0.39 -22.22
CA GLU A 151 -22.00 1.51 -23.10
C GLU A 151 -23.41 2.08 -22.86
N GLU A 152 -24.40 1.20 -22.71
CA GLU A 152 -25.79 1.63 -22.46
C GLU A 152 -25.91 2.36 -21.12
N ALA A 153 -25.27 1.84 -20.06
CA ALA A 153 -25.24 2.49 -18.75
C ALA A 153 -24.53 3.85 -18.80
N ALA A 154 -23.39 3.93 -19.51
CA ALA A 154 -22.66 5.18 -19.67
C ALA A 154 -23.49 6.23 -20.44
N LYS A 155 -24.28 5.85 -21.47
CA LYS A 155 -25.22 6.73 -22.19
C LYS A 155 -26.31 7.29 -21.26
N LYS A 156 -26.66 6.52 -20.20
CA LYS A 156 -27.63 6.96 -19.17
C LYS A 156 -26.97 7.79 -18.05
N GLY A 157 -25.65 8.02 -18.13
CA GLY A 157 -24.89 8.75 -17.09
C GLY A 157 -24.58 7.92 -15.85
N GLU A 158 -24.72 6.59 -15.92
CA GLU A 158 -24.40 5.70 -14.81
C GLU A 158 -22.92 5.34 -14.80
N GLU A 159 -22.33 5.32 -13.61
CA GLU A 159 -20.96 4.84 -13.42
C GLU A 159 -20.95 3.31 -13.26
N VAL A 160 -20.12 2.63 -14.05
CA VAL A 160 -20.08 1.17 -14.08
C VAL A 160 -18.67 0.61 -13.99
N ILE A 161 -18.56 -0.60 -13.47
CA ILE A 161 -17.36 -1.42 -13.46
C ILE A 161 -17.61 -2.62 -14.37
N LEU A 162 -16.81 -2.74 -15.44
CA LEU A 162 -16.89 -3.86 -16.38
C LEU A 162 -16.18 -5.08 -15.77
N VAL A 163 -16.93 -6.15 -15.57
CA VAL A 163 -16.45 -7.41 -15.00
C VAL A 163 -16.51 -8.48 -16.08
N ARG A 164 -15.35 -9.05 -16.43
CA ARG A 164 -15.23 -10.08 -17.47
C ARG A 164 -14.42 -11.28 -16.98
N THR A 165 -14.54 -12.41 -17.64
CA THR A 165 -13.57 -13.49 -17.46
C THR A 165 -12.21 -13.06 -17.96
N GLU A 166 -12.13 -12.52 -19.15
CA GLU A 166 -11.00 -11.87 -19.79
C GLU A 166 -11.55 -10.85 -20.79
N THR A 167 -10.77 -9.89 -21.22
CA THR A 167 -11.17 -8.94 -22.26
C THR A 167 -10.49 -9.25 -23.58
N SER A 168 -11.17 -8.92 -24.67
CA SER A 168 -10.70 -9.03 -26.05
C SER A 168 -10.75 -7.65 -26.74
N PRO A 169 -10.22 -7.49 -27.95
CA PRO A 169 -10.34 -6.26 -28.71
C PRO A 169 -11.80 -5.80 -28.94
N GLU A 170 -12.75 -6.70 -28.93
CA GLU A 170 -14.19 -6.43 -29.07
C GLU A 170 -14.76 -5.71 -27.82
N ASP A 171 -14.09 -5.83 -26.68
CA ASP A 171 -14.52 -5.21 -25.42
C ASP A 171 -14.03 -3.75 -25.25
N ILE A 172 -13.28 -3.20 -26.21
CA ILE A 172 -12.62 -1.88 -26.06
C ILE A 172 -13.65 -0.77 -25.81
N SER A 173 -14.79 -0.76 -26.50
CA SER A 173 -15.84 0.23 -26.32
C SER A 173 -16.42 0.21 -24.90
N GLY A 174 -16.72 -0.98 -24.37
CA GLY A 174 -17.16 -1.16 -22.99
C GLY A 174 -16.09 -0.79 -21.97
N MET A 175 -14.83 -1.09 -22.27
CA MET A 175 -13.71 -0.67 -21.43
C MET A 175 -13.54 0.85 -21.40
N ILE A 176 -13.81 1.54 -22.51
CA ILE A 176 -13.83 3.01 -22.57
C ILE A 176 -14.99 3.56 -21.76
N ALA A 177 -16.17 2.97 -21.85
CA ALA A 177 -17.37 3.40 -21.14
C ALA A 177 -17.27 3.20 -19.62
N ALA A 178 -16.67 2.10 -19.17
CA ALA A 178 -16.54 1.77 -17.76
C ALA A 178 -15.55 2.69 -17.01
N LYS A 179 -15.80 2.93 -15.72
CA LYS A 179 -14.86 3.60 -14.79
C LYS A 179 -13.69 2.71 -14.38
N GLY A 180 -13.94 1.42 -14.30
CA GLY A 180 -12.93 0.43 -13.95
C GLY A 180 -13.17 -0.92 -14.59
N ILE A 181 -12.15 -1.74 -14.61
CA ILE A 181 -12.15 -3.04 -15.27
C ILE A 181 -11.66 -4.10 -14.27
N LEU A 182 -12.39 -5.20 -14.21
CA LEU A 182 -12.09 -6.32 -13.34
C LEU A 182 -12.18 -7.63 -14.13
N THR A 183 -11.12 -8.44 -14.12
CA THR A 183 -11.14 -9.74 -14.81
C THR A 183 -10.77 -10.90 -13.91
N THR A 184 -11.46 -12.04 -14.09
CA THR A 184 -11.16 -13.26 -13.32
C THR A 184 -9.91 -13.97 -13.79
N ARG A 185 -9.52 -13.77 -15.05
CA ARG A 185 -8.32 -14.31 -15.67
C ARG A 185 -7.45 -13.22 -16.24
N GLY A 186 -6.18 -13.54 -16.45
CA GLY A 186 -5.20 -12.67 -17.04
C GLY A 186 -4.12 -12.21 -16.04
N GLY A 187 -2.92 -11.99 -16.53
CA GLY A 187 -1.80 -11.44 -15.77
C GLY A 187 -1.58 -9.96 -16.06
N MET A 188 -0.47 -9.43 -15.58
CA MET A 188 -0.06 -8.03 -15.77
C MET A 188 0.20 -7.66 -17.24
N THR A 189 0.31 -8.65 -18.13
CA THR A 189 0.50 -8.51 -19.58
C THR A 189 -0.75 -8.88 -20.37
N SER A 190 -1.89 -9.17 -19.72
CA SER A 190 -3.15 -9.48 -20.38
C SER A 190 -3.69 -8.27 -21.15
N HIS A 191 -4.60 -8.51 -22.11
CA HIS A 191 -5.28 -7.46 -22.86
C HIS A 191 -5.94 -6.42 -21.93
N ALA A 192 -6.67 -6.87 -20.90
CA ALA A 192 -7.28 -5.98 -19.91
C ALA A 192 -6.24 -5.06 -19.24
N ALA A 193 -5.12 -5.65 -18.80
CA ALA A 193 -4.08 -4.91 -18.08
C ALA A 193 -3.36 -3.88 -18.98
N VAL A 194 -3.03 -4.24 -20.21
CA VAL A 194 -2.32 -3.37 -21.15
C VAL A 194 -3.21 -2.22 -21.61
N VAL A 195 -4.43 -2.54 -22.02
CA VAL A 195 -5.37 -1.54 -22.54
C VAL A 195 -5.83 -0.58 -21.43
N ALA A 196 -6.15 -1.09 -20.24
CA ALA A 196 -6.54 -0.25 -19.11
C ALA A 196 -5.45 0.76 -18.72
N ARG A 197 -4.17 0.33 -18.70
CA ARG A 197 -3.05 1.23 -18.47
C ARG A 197 -2.92 2.30 -19.55
N GLY A 198 -3.06 1.91 -20.81
CA GLY A 198 -3.05 2.86 -21.95
C GLY A 198 -4.18 3.89 -21.88
N MET A 199 -5.32 3.52 -21.29
CA MET A 199 -6.47 4.39 -21.09
C MET A 199 -6.44 5.17 -19.77
N GLY A 200 -5.49 4.90 -18.87
CA GLY A 200 -5.46 5.48 -17.52
C GLY A 200 -6.62 5.03 -16.63
N LYS A 201 -7.19 3.85 -16.88
CA LYS A 201 -8.35 3.33 -16.13
C LYS A 201 -7.91 2.34 -15.05
N CYS A 202 -8.56 2.42 -13.88
CA CYS A 202 -8.35 1.48 -12.78
C CYS A 202 -8.65 0.04 -13.25
N CYS A 203 -7.72 -0.88 -13.00
CA CYS A 203 -7.87 -2.27 -13.42
C CYS A 203 -7.26 -3.24 -12.43
N ALA A 204 -8.02 -4.28 -12.10
CA ALA A 204 -7.50 -5.45 -11.40
C ALA A 204 -7.81 -6.71 -12.21
N VAL A 205 -6.85 -7.65 -12.24
CA VAL A 205 -6.96 -8.91 -12.99
C VAL A 205 -6.74 -10.11 -12.07
N SER A 206 -7.12 -11.30 -12.51
CA SER A 206 -6.96 -12.55 -11.74
C SER A 206 -7.60 -12.53 -10.35
N TYR A 207 -8.80 -12.01 -10.22
CA TYR A 207 -9.52 -12.17 -8.97
C TYR A 207 -10.18 -13.56 -8.89
N THR A 208 -10.06 -14.24 -7.75
CA THR A 208 -10.35 -15.68 -7.67
C THR A 208 -11.67 -16.07 -6.98
N HIS A 209 -12.46 -15.16 -6.42
CA HIS A 209 -13.59 -15.50 -5.55
C HIS A 209 -14.89 -14.68 -5.71
N LEU A 210 -15.15 -14.04 -6.83
CA LEU A 210 -16.51 -13.68 -7.20
C LEU A 210 -17.12 -14.83 -8.02
N ARG A 211 -17.32 -15.99 -7.40
CA ARG A 211 -18.24 -16.97 -7.94
C ARG A 211 -19.64 -16.60 -7.46
N ALA A 212 -20.40 -16.05 -8.37
CA ALA A 212 -21.78 -16.37 -8.65
C ALA A 212 -22.59 -17.04 -7.49
N HIS A 213 -22.90 -16.30 -6.43
CA HIS A 213 -24.15 -16.52 -5.72
C HIS A 213 -25.29 -15.66 -6.33
N GLU A 214 -25.02 -14.93 -7.40
CA GLU A 214 -25.97 -13.98 -7.98
C GLU A 214 -26.38 -14.28 -9.43
N THR A 215 -26.10 -15.47 -9.94
CA THR A 215 -26.56 -15.88 -11.26
C THR A 215 -27.31 -17.21 -11.24
N SER A 216 -28.22 -17.40 -10.29
CA SER A 216 -29.34 -18.31 -10.45
C SER A 216 -30.57 -17.44 -10.63
N PRO A 217 -31.15 -17.36 -11.82
CA PRO A 217 -32.53 -16.94 -11.93
C PRO A 217 -33.38 -18.13 -11.43
N ASP A 218 -34.17 -17.88 -10.40
CA ASP A 218 -35.39 -18.65 -10.16
C ASP A 218 -36.42 -18.36 -11.25
#